data_23b26a1a9dff9f56358402a707371ce0
#
_entry.id   23b26a1a9dff9f56358402a707371ce0
#
_cell.length_a   1.000
_cell.length_b   1.000
_cell.length_c   1.000
_cell.angle_alpha   90.00
_cell.angle_beta   90.00
_cell.angle_gamma   90.00
#
_symmetry.space_group_name_H-M   'P 1'
#
loop_
_entity.id
_entity.type
_entity.pdbx_description
1 polymer ?
#
loop_
_entity_poly.entity_id
_entity_poly.type
_entity_poly.pdbx_seq_one_letter_code
_entity_poly.pdbx_strand_id
1 'polypeptide(L)'
;MVAADLGAQHFIAQVGASYARGIVIAAFGWNAWIVYALLIWIFLPYYMRSNLYTMPEFLERRFNPACRNLFAVFLTVGYVASLIGGSLYAGALILQSIFGFNILTGVLLLGIATGLYTVYGGLNSAAWTDFLQMAILLSCGLLVPILALHKVGGIVHLALATPAKFYFFQPPMNPGGAAASGP
;
A
#
# COMPACT_ATOMS: atom_id res chain seq x y z
N MET A 1 5.65 -12.43 1.40
CA MET A 1 5.38 -11.31 2.32
C MET A 1 5.40 -9.95 1.63
N VAL A 2 6.44 -9.56 0.88
CA VAL A 2 6.46 -8.24 0.19
C VAL A 2 5.32 -8.10 -0.83
N ALA A 3 4.99 -9.15 -1.58
CA ALA A 3 3.89 -9.12 -2.55
C ALA A 3 2.50 -9.03 -1.91
N ALA A 4 2.35 -9.54 -0.70
CA ALA A 4 1.09 -9.44 0.03
C ALA A 4 0.79 -8.02 0.51
N ASP A 5 1.83 -7.21 0.74
CA ASP A 5 1.69 -5.81 1.15
C ASP A 5 1.49 -4.84 -0.04
N LEU A 6 1.97 -5.20 -1.23
CA LEU A 6 1.92 -4.36 -2.42
C LEU A 6 0.68 -4.68 -3.27
N GLY A 7 -0.48 -4.24 -2.84
CA GLY A 7 -1.73 -4.36 -3.58
C GLY A 7 -1.92 -3.29 -4.67
N ALA A 8 -2.92 -3.48 -5.53
CA ALA A 8 -3.32 -2.54 -6.58
C ALA A 8 -3.59 -1.12 -6.05
N GLN A 9 -4.08 -1.02 -4.82
CA GLN A 9 -4.32 0.24 -4.12
C GLN A 9 -3.05 1.08 -3.97
N HIS A 10 -1.88 0.46 -3.71
CA HIS A 10 -0.61 1.18 -3.58
C HIS A 10 -0.20 1.81 -4.91
N PHE A 11 -0.34 1.09 -6.02
CA PHE A 11 -0.04 1.63 -7.33
C PHE A 11 -0.97 2.77 -7.70
N ILE A 12 -2.27 2.59 -7.59
CA ILE A 12 -3.24 3.62 -7.97
C ILE A 12 -3.13 4.83 -7.05
N ALA A 13 -3.15 4.61 -5.74
CA ALA A 13 -3.15 5.71 -4.78
C ALA A 13 -1.81 6.45 -4.75
N GLN A 14 -0.68 5.72 -4.70
CA GLN A 14 0.63 6.37 -4.62
C GLN A 14 1.05 7.01 -5.94
N VAL A 15 0.79 6.37 -7.08
CA VAL A 15 1.08 6.97 -8.39
C VAL A 15 0.21 8.19 -8.63
N GLY A 16 -1.09 8.11 -8.34
CA GLY A 16 -2.00 9.24 -8.45
C GLY A 16 -1.62 10.40 -7.51
N ALA A 17 -1.28 10.11 -6.26
CA ALA A 17 -0.83 11.10 -5.31
C ALA A 17 0.53 11.72 -5.69
N SER A 18 1.47 10.92 -6.21
CA SER A 18 2.77 11.41 -6.70
C SER A 18 2.61 12.29 -7.93
N TYR A 19 1.67 11.96 -8.81
CA TYR A 19 1.34 12.81 -9.94
C TYR A 19 0.80 14.18 -9.49
N ALA A 20 -0.07 14.20 -8.50
CA ALA A 20 -0.67 15.43 -7.98
C ALA A 20 0.31 16.26 -7.12
N ARG A 21 1.05 15.62 -6.22
CA ARG A 21 1.84 16.27 -5.17
C ARG A 21 3.36 16.16 -5.34
N GLY A 22 3.83 15.40 -6.32
CA GLY A 22 5.27 15.23 -6.57
C GLY A 22 5.95 14.27 -5.58
N ILE A 23 7.27 14.45 -5.42
CA ILE A 23 8.15 13.57 -4.65
C ILE A 23 7.87 13.55 -3.14
N VAL A 24 7.12 14.53 -2.62
CA VAL A 24 6.70 14.59 -1.20
C VAL A 24 6.02 13.29 -0.74
N ILE A 25 5.32 12.60 -1.64
CA ILE A 25 4.67 11.33 -1.32
C ILE A 25 5.68 10.25 -0.93
N ALA A 26 6.90 10.27 -1.48
CA ALA A 26 7.96 9.36 -1.07
C ALA A 26 8.37 9.54 0.40
N ALA A 27 8.23 10.74 0.95
CA ALA A 27 8.53 11.02 2.36
C ALA A 27 7.61 10.23 3.31
N PHE A 28 6.36 9.93 2.91
CA PHE A 28 5.47 9.07 3.68
C PHE A 28 6.01 7.65 3.82
N GLY A 29 6.57 7.09 2.74
CA GLY A 29 7.20 5.78 2.79
C GLY A 29 8.47 5.77 3.68
N TRP A 30 9.22 6.85 3.66
CA TRP A 30 10.45 6.97 4.44
C TRP A 30 10.21 7.11 5.93
N ASN A 31 9.10 7.75 6.35
CA ASN A 31 8.73 7.81 7.76
C ASN A 31 8.50 6.41 8.39
N ALA A 32 8.12 5.43 7.61
CA ALA A 32 7.94 4.06 8.08
C ALA A 32 9.24 3.45 8.64
N TRP A 33 10.42 3.83 8.13
CA TRP A 33 11.70 3.34 8.62
C TRP A 33 11.95 3.67 10.09
N ILE A 34 11.56 4.86 10.53
CA ILE A 34 11.70 5.29 11.93
C ILE A 34 10.81 4.43 12.82
N VAL A 35 9.57 4.19 12.39
CA VAL A 35 8.61 3.36 13.13
C VAL A 35 9.10 1.90 13.21
N TYR A 36 9.60 1.36 12.10
CA TYR A 36 10.18 0.01 12.08
C TYR A 36 11.44 -0.10 12.92
N ALA A 37 12.32 0.91 12.91
CA ALA A 37 13.50 0.93 13.77
C ALA A 37 13.10 0.90 15.24
N LEU A 38 12.17 1.74 15.68
CA LEU A 38 11.64 1.72 17.05
C LEU A 38 11.02 0.37 17.41
N LEU A 39 10.24 -0.21 16.50
CA LEU A 39 9.61 -1.50 16.71
C LEU A 39 10.65 -2.61 16.89
N ILE A 40 11.67 -2.66 16.04
CA ILE A 40 12.72 -3.70 16.07
C ILE A 40 13.61 -3.53 17.28
N TRP A 41 14.06 -2.31 17.60
CA TRP A 41 15.06 -2.10 18.65
C TRP A 41 14.46 -2.04 20.06
N ILE A 42 13.25 -1.54 20.22
CA ILE A 42 12.62 -1.34 21.54
C ILE A 42 11.55 -2.39 21.81
N PHE A 43 10.58 -2.54 20.90
CA PHE A 43 9.42 -3.38 21.17
C PHE A 43 9.66 -4.86 20.92
N LEU A 44 10.39 -5.23 19.87
CA LEU A 44 10.65 -6.63 19.54
C LEU A 44 11.39 -7.39 20.64
N PRO A 45 12.49 -6.86 21.24
CA PRO A 45 13.17 -7.54 22.36
C PRO A 45 12.25 -7.75 23.57
N TYR A 46 11.36 -6.79 23.83
CA TYR A 46 10.38 -6.89 24.90
C TYR A 46 9.36 -8.01 24.64
N TYR A 47 8.80 -8.09 23.45
CA TYR A 47 7.84 -9.13 23.07
C TYR A 47 8.47 -10.52 23.06
N MET A 48 9.70 -10.64 22.55
CA MET A 48 10.44 -11.90 22.53
C MET A 48 10.71 -12.43 23.95
N ARG A 49 11.12 -11.56 24.88
CA ARG A 49 11.35 -11.93 26.28
C ARG A 49 10.07 -12.29 27.03
N SER A 50 8.95 -11.70 26.63
CA SER A 50 7.64 -11.93 27.23
C SER A 50 6.91 -13.13 26.63
N ASN A 51 7.48 -13.82 25.63
CA ASN A 51 6.84 -14.90 24.87
C ASN A 51 5.44 -14.51 24.35
N LEU A 52 5.34 -13.29 23.80
CA LEU A 52 4.11 -12.76 23.22
C LEU A 52 4.14 -12.96 21.72
N TYR A 53 3.14 -13.66 21.19
CA TYR A 53 3.03 -13.94 19.75
C TYR A 53 2.13 -12.95 19.00
N THR A 54 1.20 -12.33 19.73
CA THR A 54 0.22 -11.43 19.11
C THR A 54 -0.07 -10.21 19.99
N MET A 55 -0.41 -9.08 19.35
CA MET A 55 -0.81 -7.85 20.06
C MET A 55 -2.06 -8.02 20.93
N PRO A 56 -3.11 -8.74 20.50
CA PRO A 56 -4.26 -9.02 21.35
C PRO A 56 -3.88 -9.80 22.62
N GLU A 57 -2.91 -10.72 22.54
CA GLU A 57 -2.41 -11.47 23.71
C GLU A 57 -1.71 -10.56 24.72
N PHE A 58 -0.95 -9.57 24.23
CA PHE A 58 -0.34 -8.57 25.11
C PHE A 58 -1.38 -7.79 25.91
N LEU A 59 -2.49 -7.40 25.27
CA LEU A 59 -3.57 -6.69 25.94
C LEU A 59 -4.29 -7.56 26.96
N GLU A 60 -4.46 -8.86 26.68
CA GLU A 60 -5.02 -9.82 27.63
C GLU A 60 -4.18 -9.92 28.90
N ARG A 61 -2.86 -10.10 28.76
CA ARG A 61 -1.94 -10.23 29.90
C ARG A 61 -1.82 -8.96 30.73
N ARG A 62 -1.99 -7.80 30.09
CA ARG A 62 -1.86 -6.50 30.77
C ARG A 62 -3.17 -6.01 31.40
N PHE A 63 -4.29 -6.32 30.79
CA PHE A 63 -5.60 -5.81 31.22
C PHE A 63 -6.55 -6.96 31.54
N ASN A 64 -7.29 -7.46 30.54
CA ASN A 64 -8.23 -8.56 30.70
C ASN A 64 -8.59 -9.22 29.35
N PRO A 65 -9.25 -10.41 29.37
CA PRO A 65 -9.69 -11.08 28.15
C PRO A 65 -10.69 -10.28 27.29
N ALA A 66 -11.49 -9.40 27.91
CA ALA A 66 -12.42 -8.54 27.18
C ALA A 66 -11.68 -7.56 26.25
N CYS A 67 -10.56 -6.97 26.71
CA CYS A 67 -9.71 -6.10 25.89
C CYS A 67 -9.10 -6.84 24.69
N ARG A 68 -8.67 -8.09 24.89
CA ARG A 68 -8.21 -8.96 23.79
C ARG A 68 -9.27 -9.12 22.72
N ASN A 69 -10.48 -9.53 23.13
CA ASN A 69 -11.57 -9.80 22.19
C ASN A 69 -12.01 -8.55 21.45
N LEU A 70 -12.18 -7.43 22.16
CA LEU A 70 -12.55 -6.15 21.56
C LEU A 70 -11.51 -5.70 20.53
N PHE A 71 -10.23 -5.75 20.88
CA PHE A 71 -9.15 -5.37 19.99
C PHE A 71 -9.01 -6.30 18.79
N ALA A 72 -9.19 -7.62 18.99
CA ALA A 72 -9.17 -8.60 17.89
C ALA A 72 -10.31 -8.36 16.88
N VAL A 73 -11.53 -8.11 17.39
CA VAL A 73 -12.69 -7.77 16.53
C VAL A 73 -12.44 -6.46 15.79
N PHE A 74 -11.96 -5.42 16.46
CA PHE A 74 -11.66 -4.13 15.86
C PHE A 74 -10.61 -4.26 14.74
N LEU A 75 -9.52 -4.99 14.99
CA LEU A 75 -8.50 -5.26 13.99
C LEU A 75 -9.05 -6.04 12.80
N THR A 76 -9.82 -7.11 13.06
CA THR A 76 -10.39 -7.95 12.00
C THR A 76 -11.32 -7.14 11.11
N VAL A 77 -12.25 -6.39 11.68
CA VAL A 77 -13.16 -5.52 10.93
C VAL A 77 -12.37 -4.44 10.17
N GLY A 78 -11.38 -3.82 10.80
CA GLY A 78 -10.52 -2.83 10.16
C GLY A 78 -9.76 -3.40 8.95
N TYR A 79 -9.15 -4.56 9.08
CA TYR A 79 -8.46 -5.23 7.98
C TYR A 79 -9.39 -5.64 6.84
N VAL A 80 -10.55 -6.21 7.15
CA VAL A 80 -11.55 -6.58 6.13
C VAL A 80 -12.04 -5.35 5.38
N ALA A 81 -12.41 -4.28 6.10
CA ALA A 81 -12.95 -3.09 5.47
C ALA A 81 -11.90 -2.31 4.66
N SER A 82 -10.70 -2.10 5.21
CA SER A 82 -9.68 -1.24 4.58
C SER A 82 -8.81 -2.00 3.57
N LEU A 83 -8.24 -3.13 3.94
CA LEU A 83 -7.31 -3.84 3.06
C LEU A 83 -8.03 -4.64 1.97
N ILE A 84 -9.00 -5.47 2.34
CA ILE A 84 -9.73 -6.28 1.37
C ILE A 84 -10.63 -5.39 0.53
N GLY A 85 -11.43 -4.53 1.16
CA GLY A 85 -12.32 -3.60 0.46
C GLY A 85 -11.56 -2.64 -0.44
N GLY A 86 -10.47 -2.04 0.04
CA GLY A 86 -9.60 -1.16 -0.72
C GLY A 86 -8.95 -1.84 -1.92
N SER A 87 -8.45 -3.07 -1.75
CA SER A 87 -7.81 -3.84 -2.82
C SER A 87 -8.80 -4.25 -3.90
N LEU A 88 -10.00 -4.72 -3.51
CA LEU A 88 -11.06 -5.09 -4.45
C LEU A 88 -11.56 -3.88 -5.23
N TYR A 89 -11.76 -2.75 -4.56
CA TYR A 89 -12.17 -1.51 -5.21
C TYR A 89 -11.12 -1.01 -6.20
N ALA A 90 -9.85 -0.98 -5.82
CA ALA A 90 -8.76 -0.59 -6.70
C ALA A 90 -8.64 -1.53 -7.92
N GLY A 91 -8.77 -2.85 -7.71
CA GLY A 91 -8.79 -3.82 -8.80
C GLY A 91 -10.00 -3.62 -9.73
N ALA A 92 -11.17 -3.33 -9.18
CA ALA A 92 -12.38 -3.05 -9.96
C ALA A 92 -12.24 -1.79 -10.82
N LEU A 93 -11.57 -0.74 -10.32
CA LEU A 93 -11.28 0.47 -11.10
C LEU A 93 -10.38 0.16 -12.32
N ILE A 94 -9.41 -0.73 -12.17
CA ILE A 94 -8.58 -1.18 -13.29
C ILE A 94 -9.43 -1.93 -14.31
N LEU A 95 -10.28 -2.86 -13.87
CA LEU A 95 -11.17 -3.60 -14.77
C LEU A 95 -12.15 -2.66 -15.48
N GLN A 96 -12.66 -1.66 -14.80
CA GLN A 96 -13.50 -0.62 -15.41
C GLN A 96 -12.74 0.15 -16.49
N SER A 97 -11.51 0.56 -16.22
CA SER A 97 -10.72 1.37 -17.17
C SER A 97 -10.30 0.59 -18.42
N ILE A 98 -10.08 -0.73 -18.32
CA ILE A 98 -9.61 -1.56 -19.42
C ILE A 98 -10.79 -2.19 -20.19
N PHE A 99 -11.77 -2.74 -19.46
CA PHE A 99 -12.87 -3.53 -20.04
C PHE A 99 -14.23 -2.81 -20.04
N GLY A 100 -14.34 -1.65 -19.37
CA GLY A 100 -15.60 -0.92 -19.26
C GLY A 100 -16.63 -1.54 -18.32
N PHE A 101 -16.23 -2.49 -17.45
CA PHE A 101 -17.14 -3.12 -16.48
C PHE A 101 -17.63 -2.12 -15.45
N ASN A 102 -18.85 -2.34 -14.95
CA ASN A 102 -19.31 -1.61 -13.77
C ASN A 102 -18.44 -1.99 -12.55
N ILE A 103 -18.16 -1.01 -11.67
CA ILE A 103 -17.35 -1.22 -10.46
C ILE A 103 -17.88 -2.37 -9.62
N LEU A 104 -19.19 -2.45 -9.42
CA LEU A 104 -19.83 -3.52 -8.64
C LEU A 104 -19.57 -4.90 -9.25
N THR A 105 -19.67 -5.02 -10.57
CA THR A 105 -19.36 -6.27 -11.29
C THR A 105 -17.89 -6.64 -11.14
N GLY A 106 -16.98 -5.65 -11.23
CA GLY A 106 -15.56 -5.85 -11.02
C GLY A 106 -15.24 -6.34 -9.60
N VAL A 107 -15.82 -5.72 -8.58
CA VAL A 107 -15.64 -6.14 -7.17
C VAL A 107 -16.13 -7.57 -6.95
N LEU A 108 -17.33 -7.90 -7.45
CA LEU A 108 -17.90 -9.24 -7.30
C LEU A 108 -17.06 -10.29 -8.01
N LEU A 109 -16.65 -10.02 -9.25
CA LEU A 109 -15.82 -10.94 -10.03
C LEU A 109 -14.50 -11.22 -9.35
N LEU A 110 -13.77 -10.19 -8.92
CA LEU A 110 -12.51 -10.32 -8.21
C LEU A 110 -12.70 -11.00 -6.85
N GLY A 111 -13.72 -10.63 -6.10
CA GLY A 111 -14.01 -11.20 -4.78
C GLY A 111 -14.35 -12.68 -4.87
N ILE A 112 -15.20 -13.09 -5.81
CA ILE A 112 -15.55 -14.50 -6.02
C ILE A 112 -14.33 -15.30 -6.50
N ALA A 113 -13.60 -14.80 -7.50
CA ALA A 113 -12.42 -15.48 -8.02
C ALA A 113 -11.36 -15.67 -6.92
N THR A 114 -11.08 -14.61 -6.15
CA THR A 114 -10.12 -14.66 -5.04
C THR A 114 -10.60 -15.59 -3.94
N GLY A 115 -11.87 -15.52 -3.56
CA GLY A 115 -12.48 -16.39 -2.56
C GLY A 115 -12.40 -17.86 -2.95
N LEU A 116 -12.73 -18.19 -4.19
CA LEU A 116 -12.70 -19.58 -4.67
C LEU A 116 -11.29 -20.17 -4.61
N TYR A 117 -10.29 -19.52 -5.20
CA TYR A 117 -8.95 -20.10 -5.17
C TYR A 117 -8.35 -20.17 -3.75
N THR A 118 -8.72 -19.22 -2.89
CA THR A 118 -8.26 -19.22 -1.48
C THR A 118 -8.90 -20.34 -0.68
N VAL A 119 -10.21 -20.59 -0.86
CA VAL A 119 -10.90 -21.67 -0.16
C VAL A 119 -10.41 -23.06 -0.63
N TYR A 120 -10.25 -23.25 -1.93
CA TYR A 120 -9.77 -24.53 -2.46
C TYR A 120 -8.27 -24.78 -2.27
N GLY A 121 -7.46 -23.77 -2.43
CA GLY A 121 -6.00 -23.90 -2.37
C GLY A 121 -5.36 -23.58 -1.03
N GLY A 122 -6.10 -22.94 -0.12
CA GLY A 122 -5.62 -22.56 1.20
C GLY A 122 -4.37 -21.69 1.17
N LEU A 123 -3.55 -21.80 2.22
CA LEU A 123 -2.32 -21.04 2.40
C LEU A 123 -1.28 -21.29 1.28
N ASN A 124 -1.26 -22.50 0.76
CA ASN A 124 -0.31 -22.90 -0.29
C ASN A 124 -0.61 -22.17 -1.61
N SER A 125 -1.88 -22.08 -1.97
CA SER A 125 -2.31 -21.34 -3.16
C SER A 125 -1.98 -19.84 -3.02
N ALA A 126 -2.22 -19.25 -1.86
CA ALA A 126 -1.87 -17.86 -1.59
C ALA A 126 -0.36 -17.63 -1.74
N ALA A 127 0.49 -18.52 -1.20
CA ALA A 127 1.94 -18.40 -1.31
C ALA A 127 2.45 -18.47 -2.76
N TRP A 128 1.88 -19.36 -3.59
CA TRP A 128 2.23 -19.44 -5.01
C TRP A 128 1.77 -18.20 -5.80
N THR A 129 0.59 -17.70 -5.49
CA THR A 129 0.07 -16.47 -6.09
C THR A 129 0.96 -15.27 -5.72
N ASP A 130 1.37 -15.14 -4.46
CA ASP A 130 2.29 -14.11 -3.97
C ASP A 130 3.64 -14.18 -4.70
N PHE A 131 4.18 -15.39 -4.92
CA PHE A 131 5.43 -15.57 -5.64
C PHE A 131 5.34 -15.10 -7.10
N LEU A 132 4.29 -15.51 -7.81
CA LEU A 132 4.05 -15.09 -9.19
C LEU A 132 3.84 -13.57 -9.27
N GLN A 133 3.05 -13.02 -8.37
CA GLN A 133 2.76 -11.60 -8.28
C GLN A 133 4.04 -10.79 -8.00
N MET A 134 4.92 -11.27 -7.14
CA MET A 134 6.22 -10.64 -6.86
C MET A 134 7.11 -10.59 -8.11
N ALA A 135 7.17 -11.66 -8.89
CA ALA A 135 7.95 -11.71 -10.12
C ALA A 135 7.45 -10.69 -11.16
N ILE A 136 6.13 -10.62 -11.35
CA ILE A 136 5.49 -9.64 -12.24
C ILE A 136 5.73 -8.22 -11.73
N LEU A 137 5.56 -8.00 -10.44
CA LEU A 137 5.71 -6.69 -9.78
C LEU A 137 7.13 -6.13 -9.95
N LEU A 138 8.16 -6.96 -9.70
CA LEU A 138 9.56 -6.56 -9.88
C LEU A 138 9.86 -6.26 -11.35
N SER A 139 9.41 -7.12 -12.24
CA SER A 139 9.64 -6.94 -13.68
C SER A 139 9.00 -5.65 -14.20
N CYS A 140 7.70 -5.46 -13.94
CA CYS A 140 6.98 -4.26 -14.38
C CYS A 140 7.42 -3.01 -13.61
N GLY A 141 7.66 -3.13 -12.30
CA GLY A 141 8.08 -2.03 -11.45
C GLY A 141 9.44 -1.44 -11.82
N LEU A 142 10.33 -2.23 -12.42
CA LEU A 142 11.59 -1.75 -12.98
C LEU A 142 11.44 -1.28 -14.42
N LEU A 143 10.73 -2.04 -15.24
CA LEU A 143 10.64 -1.79 -16.68
C LEU A 143 9.87 -0.52 -17.00
N VAL A 144 8.75 -0.27 -16.33
CA VAL A 144 7.90 0.91 -16.56
C VAL A 144 8.61 2.23 -16.27
N PRO A 145 9.28 2.44 -15.12
CA PRO A 145 10.04 3.67 -14.87
C PRO A 145 11.21 3.87 -15.81
N ILE A 146 11.93 2.79 -16.19
CA ILE A 146 13.05 2.86 -17.14
C ILE A 146 12.55 3.32 -18.52
N LEU A 147 11.48 2.72 -19.03
CA LEU A 147 10.89 3.11 -20.31
C LEU A 147 10.33 4.53 -20.26
N ALA A 148 9.68 4.91 -19.16
CA ALA A 148 9.14 6.26 -18.98
C ALA A 148 10.27 7.31 -18.98
N LEU A 149 11.36 7.06 -18.23
CA LEU A 149 12.52 7.95 -18.20
C LEU A 149 13.19 8.06 -19.58
N HIS A 150 13.31 6.95 -20.28
CA HIS A 150 13.86 6.96 -21.63
C HIS A 150 13.02 7.80 -22.59
N LYS A 151 11.70 7.71 -22.53
CA LYS A 151 10.79 8.52 -23.36
C LYS A 151 10.84 10.02 -23.03
N VAL A 152 11.06 10.38 -21.78
CA VAL A 152 11.10 11.79 -21.32
C VAL A 152 12.47 12.44 -21.56
N GLY A 153 13.50 11.65 -21.93
CA GLY A 153 14.85 12.17 -22.13
C GLY A 153 15.71 12.19 -20.86
N GLY A 154 15.36 11.36 -19.89
CA GLY A 154 16.12 11.17 -18.65
C GLY A 154 15.61 11.98 -17.47
N ILE A 155 16.18 11.67 -16.28
CA ILE A 155 15.76 12.28 -15.01
C ILE A 155 16.03 13.79 -14.93
N VAL A 156 17.10 14.24 -15.58
CA VAL A 156 17.47 15.67 -15.63
C VAL A 156 16.44 16.47 -16.40
N HIS A 157 16.02 15.97 -17.56
CA HIS A 157 15.00 16.63 -18.37
C HIS A 157 13.63 16.66 -17.65
N LEU A 158 13.29 15.56 -16.96
CA LEU A 158 12.09 15.50 -16.14
C LEU A 158 12.12 16.52 -15.01
N ALA A 159 13.25 16.65 -14.30
CA ALA A 159 13.42 17.59 -13.21
C ALA A 159 13.32 19.06 -13.67
N LEU A 160 13.89 19.37 -14.85
CA LEU A 160 13.80 20.70 -15.45
C LEU A 160 12.39 21.03 -15.96
N ALA A 161 11.68 20.04 -16.48
CA ALA A 161 10.31 20.22 -16.98
C ALA A 161 9.28 20.38 -15.85
N THR A 162 9.55 19.83 -14.64
CA THR A 162 8.60 19.85 -13.53
C THR A 162 9.28 20.18 -12.22
N PRO A 163 9.96 21.32 -12.06
CA PRO A 163 10.74 21.64 -10.86
C PRO A 163 9.89 21.68 -9.61
N ALA A 164 8.65 22.18 -9.68
CA ALA A 164 7.75 22.26 -8.54
C ALA A 164 7.38 20.87 -7.92
N LYS A 165 7.53 19.79 -8.66
CA LYS A 165 7.22 18.42 -8.18
C LYS A 165 8.40 17.72 -7.53
N PHE A 166 9.62 18.28 -7.62
CA PHE A 166 10.83 17.71 -7.05
C PHE A 166 11.20 18.28 -5.67
N TYR A 167 10.42 19.22 -5.14
CA TYR A 167 10.63 19.73 -3.79
C TYR A 167 10.10 18.75 -2.73
N PHE A 168 10.95 18.34 -1.78
CA PHE A 168 10.55 17.54 -0.63
C PHE A 168 9.65 18.30 0.36
N PHE A 169 9.84 19.61 0.48
CA PHE A 169 9.00 20.49 1.28
C PHE A 169 8.24 21.40 0.33
N GLN A 170 6.98 21.07 0.08
CA GLN A 170 6.14 21.96 -0.70
C GLN A 170 5.72 23.14 0.18
N PRO A 171 5.81 24.39 -0.31
CA PRO A 171 5.22 25.52 0.36
C PRO A 171 3.72 25.28 0.55
N PRO A 172 3.10 25.87 1.60
CA PRO A 172 1.67 25.71 1.85
C PRO A 172 0.89 26.06 0.59
N MET A 173 0.00 25.15 0.17
CA MET A 173 -0.87 25.40 -0.99
C MET A 173 -1.74 26.62 -0.68
N ASN A 174 -1.72 27.61 -1.56
CA ASN A 174 -2.74 28.64 -1.56
C ASN A 174 -4.14 28.00 -1.71
N PRO A 175 -5.18 28.51 -1.04
CA PRO A 175 -6.55 27.97 -1.13
C PRO A 175 -7.13 27.90 -2.55
N GLY A 176 -6.48 28.52 -3.52
CA GLY A 176 -6.83 28.49 -4.94
C GLY A 176 -6.17 27.38 -5.77
N GLY A 177 -5.46 26.41 -5.15
CA GLY A 177 -4.92 25.22 -5.85
C GLY A 177 -3.71 25.47 -6.75
N ALA A 178 -3.23 26.69 -6.89
CA ALA A 178 -2.00 27.00 -7.61
C ALA A 178 -0.82 26.98 -6.63
N ALA A 179 0.22 26.20 -6.93
CA ALA A 179 1.49 26.32 -6.23
C ALA A 179 1.96 27.77 -6.31
N ALA A 180 2.25 28.39 -5.17
CA ALA A 180 2.83 29.72 -5.16
C ALA A 180 4.09 29.67 -6.02
N SER A 181 4.07 30.34 -7.17
CA SER A 181 5.25 30.57 -7.99
C SER A 181 6.21 31.40 -7.10
N GLY A 182 7.20 30.70 -6.53
CA GLY A 182 8.34 31.39 -5.92
C GLY A 182 9.09 32.22 -6.96
N PRO A 183 9.83 33.23 -6.51
CA PRO A 183 10.55 34.13 -7.39
C PRO A 183 11.55 33.40 -8.27
#